data_a7619ee65806ed8b53c4263da5d6d433
#
_entry.id   a7619ee65806ed8b53c4263da5d6d433
#
_cell.length_a   1.000
_cell.length_b   1.000
_cell.length_c   1.000
_cell.angle_alpha   90.00
_cell.angle_beta   90.00
_cell.angle_gamma   90.00
#
_symmetry.space_group_name_H-M   'P 1'
#
loop_
_entity.id
_entity.type
_entity.pdbx_description
1 polymer ?
#
loop_
_entity_poly.entity_id
_entity_poly.type
_entity_poly.pdbx_seq_one_letter_code
_entity_poly.pdbx_strand_id
1 'polypeptide(L)'
;MTLNIISGKELSLLKSTVNTFVNSLDGIENENIIFIVKKIIFFKILTDPTSGNINIFFSRLISDLYCMLDCITKGEIRYYFFNYRSFIENYLRLLMNVTVEENHITQDVFLQFKKKFISEFSGELILTEDEYSLIRSEYKKSCEYVHGGDVLNDELIFVFDDFRNKKMNDEEKKIEKIIQILKIFNRLLLFENYNFINGKFHRRKTSLEYLCGKHYRNQLFSIVENRGLNKYSKQEKKMSKKLTFQEIILTLQQYWNDQGCMLMQAYDNEKGAGTMSPYTFLRAIGPEPWNAAYVEPSRRPADGRYGENPNRLYQHHQFQVVMKPSPSNIQELYLESLEKLGINPLEH
;
A
#
# COMPACT_ATOMS: atom_id res chain seq x y z
N MET A 1 11.93 -20.03 15.56
CA MET A 1 10.98 -19.99 16.72
C MET A 1 10.51 -18.57 17.08
N THR A 2 11.34 -17.55 16.99
CA THR A 2 11.04 -16.15 17.35
C THR A 2 9.98 -15.45 16.46
N LEU A 3 9.92 -15.74 15.17
CA LEU A 3 8.96 -15.13 14.22
C LEU A 3 7.50 -15.52 14.49
N ASN A 4 7.25 -16.75 14.94
CA ASN A 4 5.88 -17.21 15.26
C ASN A 4 5.34 -16.61 16.58
N ILE A 5 6.21 -16.26 17.52
CA ILE A 5 5.81 -15.66 18.80
C ILE A 5 5.41 -14.18 18.61
N ILE A 6 6.09 -13.45 17.73
CA ILE A 6 5.75 -12.05 17.41
C ILE A 6 4.42 -12.00 16.67
N SER A 7 4.20 -12.88 15.70
CA SER A 7 2.95 -13.03 14.93
C SER A 7 1.76 -13.37 15.82
N GLY A 8 1.94 -14.25 16.82
CA GLY A 8 0.90 -14.62 17.77
C GLY A 8 0.48 -13.47 18.70
N LYS A 9 1.42 -12.69 19.21
CA LYS A 9 1.15 -11.50 20.04
C LYS A 9 0.42 -10.40 19.25
N GLU A 10 0.82 -10.15 18.01
CA GLU A 10 0.18 -9.18 17.14
C GLU A 10 -1.27 -9.58 16.83
N LEU A 11 -1.50 -10.85 16.47
CA LEU A 11 -2.84 -11.34 16.19
C LEU A 11 -3.76 -11.28 17.42
N SER A 12 -3.24 -11.58 18.61
CA SER A 12 -3.97 -11.44 19.88
C SER A 12 -4.37 -9.99 20.14
N LEU A 13 -3.45 -9.05 19.91
CA LEU A 13 -3.71 -7.62 20.05
C LEU A 13 -4.77 -7.14 19.06
N LEU A 14 -4.70 -7.57 17.80
CA LEU A 14 -5.72 -7.22 16.78
C LEU A 14 -7.10 -7.74 17.16
N LYS A 15 -7.20 -8.98 17.66
CA LYS A 15 -8.46 -9.55 18.13
C LYS A 15 -9.02 -8.77 19.31
N SER A 16 -8.19 -8.45 20.29
CA SER A 16 -8.56 -7.63 21.44
C SER A 16 -9.05 -6.24 20.99
N THR A 17 -8.36 -5.58 20.09
CA THR A 17 -8.73 -4.26 19.55
C THR A 17 -10.10 -4.31 18.85
N VAL A 18 -10.34 -5.32 18.00
CA VAL A 18 -11.62 -5.51 17.32
C VAL A 18 -12.75 -5.67 18.36
N ASN A 19 -12.56 -6.56 19.34
CA ASN A 19 -13.59 -6.82 20.37
C ASN A 19 -13.86 -5.58 21.23
N THR A 20 -12.83 -4.87 21.66
CA THR A 20 -12.98 -3.63 22.44
C THR A 20 -13.78 -2.59 21.66
N PHE A 21 -13.49 -2.44 20.35
CA PHE A 21 -14.20 -1.49 19.51
C PHE A 21 -15.67 -1.89 19.30
N VAL A 22 -15.94 -3.16 18.98
CA VAL A 22 -17.30 -3.66 18.78
C VAL A 22 -18.12 -3.50 20.06
N ASN A 23 -17.53 -3.81 21.21
CA ASN A 23 -18.22 -3.66 22.52
C ASN A 23 -18.49 -2.19 22.89
N SER A 24 -17.79 -1.23 22.29
CA SER A 24 -18.07 0.21 22.48
C SER A 24 -19.26 0.71 21.63
N LEU A 25 -19.72 -0.09 20.68
CA LEU A 25 -20.92 0.20 19.89
C LEU A 25 -22.13 -0.43 20.59
N ASP A 26 -22.87 0.37 21.36
CA ASP A 26 -23.98 -0.08 22.16
C ASP A 26 -25.01 -0.91 21.35
N GLY A 27 -25.14 -2.19 21.70
CA GLY A 27 -26.28 -3.04 21.33
C GLY A 27 -26.24 -3.72 19.98
N ILE A 28 -25.18 -3.65 19.19
CA ILE A 28 -25.09 -4.26 17.86
C ILE A 28 -23.94 -5.27 17.79
N GLU A 29 -24.08 -6.44 18.40
CA GLU A 29 -23.22 -7.59 18.10
C GLU A 29 -23.68 -8.23 16.78
N ASN A 30 -23.03 -7.83 15.66
CA ASN A 30 -23.30 -8.40 14.36
C ASN A 30 -21.96 -8.70 13.65
N GLU A 31 -21.84 -9.88 13.03
CA GLU A 31 -20.67 -10.25 12.20
C GLU A 31 -20.35 -9.22 11.13
N ASN A 32 -21.37 -8.54 10.64
CA ASN A 32 -21.25 -7.47 9.65
C ASN A 32 -20.49 -6.25 10.19
N ILE A 33 -20.71 -5.87 11.44
CA ILE A 33 -19.97 -4.78 12.09
C ILE A 33 -18.53 -5.18 12.35
N ILE A 34 -18.31 -6.41 12.82
CA ILE A 34 -16.96 -6.97 12.98
C ILE A 34 -16.18 -6.89 11.65
N PHE A 35 -16.85 -7.17 10.52
CA PHE A 35 -16.24 -7.05 9.21
C PHE A 35 -15.80 -5.61 8.91
N ILE A 36 -16.66 -4.61 9.15
CA ILE A 36 -16.35 -3.19 8.92
C ILE A 36 -15.20 -2.73 9.83
N VAL A 37 -15.23 -3.09 11.11
CA VAL A 37 -14.18 -2.76 12.08
C VAL A 37 -12.85 -3.35 11.68
N LYS A 38 -12.82 -4.59 11.20
CA LYS A 38 -11.60 -5.19 10.63
C LYS A 38 -11.06 -4.39 9.44
N LYS A 39 -11.93 -3.80 8.61
CA LYS A 39 -11.48 -2.95 7.49
C LYS A 39 -10.93 -1.61 7.96
N ILE A 40 -11.52 -1.00 8.99
CA ILE A 40 -10.96 0.20 9.63
C ILE A 40 -9.53 -0.07 10.12
N ILE A 41 -9.32 -1.20 10.80
CA ILE A 41 -7.99 -1.58 11.29
C ILE A 41 -7.03 -1.89 10.13
N PHE A 42 -7.51 -2.56 9.08
CA PHE A 42 -6.73 -2.82 7.87
C PHE A 42 -6.23 -1.51 7.25
N PHE A 43 -7.10 -0.51 7.05
CA PHE A 43 -6.69 0.79 6.54
C PHE A 43 -5.74 1.52 7.48
N LYS A 44 -5.94 1.38 8.81
CA LYS A 44 -5.02 1.98 9.79
C LYS A 44 -3.59 1.42 9.68
N ILE A 45 -3.44 0.13 9.38
CA ILE A 45 -2.13 -0.48 9.15
C ILE A 45 -1.52 0.02 7.82
N LEU A 46 -2.36 0.31 6.82
CA LEU A 46 -1.91 0.87 5.54
C LEU A 46 -1.54 2.35 5.65
N THR A 47 -2.05 3.10 6.65
CA THR A 47 -1.62 4.49 6.84
C THR A 47 -0.12 4.53 7.19
N ASP A 48 0.62 5.36 6.44
CA ASP A 48 2.04 5.57 6.66
C ASP A 48 2.32 7.07 6.58
N PRO A 49 2.85 7.70 7.63
CA PRO A 49 3.14 9.14 7.64
C PRO A 49 4.06 9.60 6.50
N THR A 50 4.82 8.68 5.91
CA THR A 50 5.76 8.97 4.83
C THR A 50 5.17 8.83 3.43
N SER A 51 3.95 8.29 3.29
CA SER A 51 3.34 7.92 2.00
C SER A 51 2.51 9.02 1.30
N GLY A 52 2.72 10.29 1.60
CA GLY A 52 2.11 11.43 0.87
C GLY A 52 0.57 11.36 0.74
N ASN A 53 0.05 11.59 -0.47
CA ASN A 53 -1.39 11.69 -0.77
C ASN A 53 -2.18 10.41 -0.47
N ILE A 54 -1.61 9.23 -0.66
CA ILE A 54 -2.27 7.93 -0.37
C ILE A 54 -2.70 7.86 1.10
N ASN A 55 -1.88 8.38 1.99
CA ASN A 55 -2.14 8.37 3.43
C ASN A 55 -3.39 9.20 3.82
N ILE A 56 -3.61 10.31 3.14
CA ILE A 56 -4.77 11.18 3.38
C ILE A 56 -6.07 10.44 3.08
N PHE A 57 -6.13 9.69 1.98
CA PHE A 57 -7.33 8.95 1.61
C PHE A 57 -7.63 7.81 2.56
N PHE A 58 -6.63 7.04 3.02
CA PHE A 58 -6.86 6.02 4.05
C PHE A 58 -7.38 6.62 5.35
N SER A 59 -6.85 7.76 5.79
CA SER A 59 -7.32 8.45 6.99
C SER A 59 -8.77 8.92 6.85
N ARG A 60 -9.16 9.43 5.67
CA ARG A 60 -10.55 9.83 5.38
C ARG A 60 -11.49 8.62 5.34
N LEU A 61 -11.08 7.51 4.69
CA LEU A 61 -11.87 6.27 4.66
C LEU A 61 -12.13 5.70 6.06
N ILE A 62 -11.13 5.78 6.95
CA ILE A 62 -11.27 5.40 8.35
C ILE A 62 -12.31 6.28 9.05
N SER A 63 -12.22 7.61 8.87
CA SER A 63 -13.16 8.58 9.45
C SER A 63 -14.57 8.36 8.92
N ASP A 64 -14.74 8.20 7.62
CA ASP A 64 -16.04 7.99 6.99
C ASP A 64 -16.72 6.71 7.51
N LEU A 65 -15.97 5.59 7.58
CA LEU A 65 -16.52 4.33 8.12
C LEU A 65 -16.89 4.45 9.59
N TYR A 66 -16.07 5.15 10.37
CA TYR A 66 -16.33 5.37 11.78
C TYR A 66 -17.61 6.19 11.99
N CYS A 67 -17.74 7.32 11.28
CA CYS A 67 -18.90 8.17 11.33
C CYS A 67 -20.17 7.46 10.82
N MET A 68 -20.08 6.62 9.78
CA MET A 68 -21.21 5.84 9.31
C MET A 68 -21.72 4.86 10.39
N LEU A 69 -20.82 4.17 11.10
CA LEU A 69 -21.21 3.28 12.20
C LEU A 69 -21.88 4.07 13.35
N ASP A 70 -21.33 5.22 13.72
CA ASP A 70 -21.92 6.09 14.75
C ASP A 70 -23.31 6.62 14.33
N CYS A 71 -23.46 7.01 13.06
CA CYS A 71 -24.76 7.44 12.53
C CYS A 71 -25.79 6.30 12.52
N ILE A 72 -25.38 5.07 12.25
CA ILE A 72 -26.29 3.90 12.31
C ILE A 72 -26.77 3.69 13.75
N THR A 73 -25.87 3.73 14.74
CA THR A 73 -26.25 3.55 16.16
C THR A 73 -27.17 4.65 16.68
N LYS A 74 -27.00 5.87 16.17
CA LYS A 74 -27.81 7.05 16.59
C LYS A 74 -29.06 7.27 15.74
N GLY A 75 -29.24 6.55 14.65
CA GLY A 75 -30.35 6.73 13.73
C GLY A 75 -30.28 7.99 12.85
N GLU A 76 -29.07 8.55 12.67
CA GLU A 76 -28.84 9.81 11.94
C GLU A 76 -28.69 9.61 10.41
N ILE A 77 -29.79 9.49 9.70
CA ILE A 77 -29.83 9.09 8.29
C ILE A 77 -29.09 10.06 7.34
N ARG A 78 -29.23 11.38 7.55
CA ARG A 78 -28.61 12.40 6.67
C ARG A 78 -27.10 12.40 6.80
N TYR A 79 -26.60 12.36 8.02
CA TYR A 79 -25.15 12.31 8.27
C TYR A 79 -24.54 10.98 7.82
N TYR A 80 -25.32 9.88 7.91
CA TYR A 80 -24.94 8.60 7.32
C TYR A 80 -24.68 8.74 5.82
N PHE A 81 -25.61 9.29 5.03
CA PHE A 81 -25.43 9.44 3.59
C PHE A 81 -24.35 10.46 3.22
N PHE A 82 -24.14 11.48 4.04
CA PHE A 82 -23.01 12.41 3.87
C PHE A 82 -21.67 11.68 3.95
N ASN A 83 -21.48 10.87 4.99
CA ASN A 83 -20.26 10.08 5.16
C ASN A 83 -20.14 8.95 4.11
N TYR A 84 -21.26 8.34 3.72
CA TYR A 84 -21.29 7.31 2.70
C TYR A 84 -20.88 7.83 1.31
N ARG A 85 -21.35 9.04 0.97
CA ARG A 85 -20.90 9.74 -0.23
C ARG A 85 -19.39 10.02 -0.17
N SER A 86 -18.91 10.61 0.92
CA SER A 86 -17.50 10.89 1.16
C SER A 86 -16.64 9.62 1.04
N PHE A 87 -17.10 8.52 1.61
CA PHE A 87 -16.46 7.22 1.53
C PHE A 87 -16.28 6.72 0.09
N ILE A 88 -17.34 6.77 -0.72
CA ILE A 88 -17.26 6.38 -2.15
C ILE A 88 -16.30 7.30 -2.90
N GLU A 89 -16.38 8.61 -2.69
CA GLU A 89 -15.49 9.59 -3.31
C GLU A 89 -14.03 9.37 -2.94
N ASN A 90 -13.72 9.16 -1.67
CA ASN A 90 -12.35 8.95 -1.20
C ASN A 90 -11.76 7.64 -1.75
N TYR A 91 -12.59 6.59 -1.90
CA TYR A 91 -12.13 5.36 -2.55
C TYR A 91 -11.84 5.55 -4.04
N LEU A 92 -12.71 6.24 -4.76
CA LEU A 92 -12.47 6.54 -6.18
C LEU A 92 -11.20 7.36 -6.36
N ARG A 93 -10.98 8.37 -5.51
CA ARG A 93 -9.73 9.17 -5.53
C ARG A 93 -8.50 8.31 -5.27
N LEU A 94 -8.56 7.41 -4.28
CA LEU A 94 -7.49 6.48 -3.98
C LEU A 94 -7.16 5.57 -5.17
N LEU A 95 -8.18 4.96 -5.80
CA LEU A 95 -8.03 4.02 -6.91
C LEU A 95 -7.62 4.71 -8.22
N MET A 96 -8.03 5.96 -8.42
CA MET A 96 -7.69 6.75 -9.61
C MET A 96 -6.44 7.60 -9.43
N ASN A 97 -5.85 7.59 -8.23
CA ASN A 97 -4.68 8.40 -7.87
C ASN A 97 -4.87 9.90 -8.19
N VAL A 98 -6.08 10.41 -7.91
CA VAL A 98 -6.44 11.82 -8.14
C VAL A 98 -5.83 12.70 -7.06
N THR A 99 -5.29 13.85 -7.45
CA THR A 99 -4.71 14.81 -6.50
C THR A 99 -5.78 15.47 -5.62
N VAL A 100 -5.39 15.93 -4.43
CA VAL A 100 -6.30 16.48 -3.40
C VAL A 100 -7.00 17.78 -3.86
N GLU A 101 -6.51 18.44 -4.88
CA GLU A 101 -7.00 19.75 -5.36
C GLU A 101 -8.35 19.67 -6.08
N GLU A 102 -8.77 18.49 -6.55
CA GLU A 102 -10.07 18.32 -7.18
C GLU A 102 -11.16 18.12 -6.12
N ASN A 103 -11.95 19.17 -5.88
CA ASN A 103 -12.97 19.20 -4.83
C ASN A 103 -14.20 18.30 -5.08
N HIS A 104 -14.50 17.92 -6.32
CA HIS A 104 -15.67 17.12 -6.65
C HIS A 104 -15.35 15.96 -7.60
N ILE A 105 -15.96 14.80 -7.37
CA ILE A 105 -15.94 13.70 -8.32
C ILE A 105 -16.97 13.97 -9.40
N THR A 106 -16.49 14.24 -10.61
CA THR A 106 -17.30 14.48 -11.79
C THR A 106 -17.74 13.18 -12.46
N GLN A 107 -18.69 13.26 -13.40
CA GLN A 107 -19.05 12.11 -14.25
C GLN A 107 -17.85 11.54 -15.02
N ASP A 108 -16.90 12.37 -15.37
CA ASP A 108 -15.68 11.96 -16.08
C ASP A 108 -14.81 11.03 -15.24
N VAL A 109 -14.71 11.25 -13.93
CA VAL A 109 -13.99 10.35 -13.02
C VAL A 109 -14.65 8.97 -13.01
N PHE A 110 -15.98 8.89 -12.96
CA PHE A 110 -16.70 7.61 -13.04
C PHE A 110 -16.50 6.91 -14.38
N LEU A 111 -16.46 7.65 -15.50
CA LEU A 111 -16.20 7.09 -16.82
C LEU A 111 -14.77 6.56 -16.93
N GLN A 112 -13.79 7.29 -16.40
CA GLN A 112 -12.39 6.85 -16.35
C GLN A 112 -12.24 5.62 -15.44
N PHE A 113 -12.90 5.61 -14.29
CA PHE A 113 -12.95 4.47 -13.38
C PHE A 113 -13.53 3.24 -14.08
N LYS A 114 -14.65 3.39 -14.78
CA LYS A 114 -15.25 2.32 -15.59
C LYS A 114 -14.25 1.78 -16.61
N LYS A 115 -13.64 2.65 -17.41
CA LYS A 115 -12.65 2.26 -18.44
C LYS A 115 -11.42 1.57 -17.84
N LYS A 116 -10.98 1.97 -16.64
CA LYS A 116 -9.79 1.42 -16.00
C LYS A 116 -10.05 0.01 -15.46
N PHE A 117 -11.20 -0.24 -14.84
CA PHE A 117 -11.44 -1.46 -14.08
C PHE A 117 -12.39 -2.47 -14.76
N ILE A 118 -13.20 -2.06 -15.72
CA ILE A 118 -13.92 -2.99 -16.61
C ILE A 118 -12.98 -3.38 -17.75
N SER A 119 -11.88 -4.00 -17.42
CA SER A 119 -10.91 -4.58 -18.34
C SER A 119 -10.58 -5.98 -17.86
N GLU A 120 -10.42 -6.92 -18.77
CA GLU A 120 -10.01 -8.27 -18.44
C GLU A 120 -8.55 -8.27 -17.96
N PHE A 121 -8.33 -8.75 -16.78
CA PHE A 121 -7.01 -9.07 -16.27
C PHE A 121 -6.89 -10.59 -16.11
N SER A 122 -6.02 -11.21 -16.88
CA SER A 122 -5.78 -12.68 -16.86
C SER A 122 -7.05 -13.51 -17.05
N GLY A 123 -8.04 -13.03 -17.85
CA GLY A 123 -9.29 -13.73 -18.10
C GLY A 123 -10.37 -13.55 -17.03
N GLU A 124 -10.13 -12.76 -15.99
CA GLU A 124 -11.14 -12.42 -14.99
C GLU A 124 -11.46 -10.93 -15.05
N LEU A 125 -12.76 -10.61 -15.04
CA LEU A 125 -13.23 -9.22 -14.91
C LEU A 125 -12.92 -8.71 -13.50
N ILE A 126 -12.15 -7.63 -13.43
CA ILE A 126 -11.79 -7.02 -12.13
C ILE A 126 -13.00 -6.31 -11.53
N LEU A 127 -13.82 -5.67 -12.37
CA LEU A 127 -15.07 -5.01 -12.01
C LEU A 127 -16.14 -5.41 -13.03
N THR A 128 -17.31 -5.87 -12.57
CA THR A 128 -18.45 -6.17 -13.44
C THR A 128 -19.31 -4.92 -13.71
N GLU A 129 -20.13 -4.92 -14.77
CA GLU A 129 -21.08 -3.85 -15.06
C GLU A 129 -22.11 -3.68 -13.93
N ASP A 130 -22.56 -4.77 -13.32
CA ASP A 130 -23.50 -4.74 -12.20
C ASP A 130 -22.87 -4.09 -10.96
N GLU A 131 -21.63 -4.42 -10.65
CA GLU A 131 -20.90 -3.81 -9.54
C GLU A 131 -20.64 -2.31 -9.76
N TYR A 132 -20.29 -1.92 -10.97
CA TYR A 132 -20.17 -0.51 -11.35
C TYR A 132 -21.51 0.22 -11.19
N SER A 133 -22.59 -0.38 -11.67
CA SER A 133 -23.95 0.16 -11.56
C SER A 133 -24.38 0.29 -10.10
N LEU A 134 -24.03 -0.68 -9.26
CA LEU A 134 -24.26 -0.62 -7.82
C LEU A 134 -23.54 0.58 -7.18
N ILE A 135 -22.24 0.74 -7.42
CA ILE A 135 -21.45 1.85 -6.87
C ILE A 135 -22.07 3.19 -7.29
N ARG A 136 -22.43 3.32 -8.56
CA ARG A 136 -23.01 4.55 -9.10
C ARG A 136 -24.40 4.86 -8.55
N SER A 137 -25.25 3.85 -8.37
CA SER A 137 -26.59 4.02 -7.79
C SER A 137 -26.54 4.44 -6.32
N GLU A 138 -25.65 3.82 -5.52
CA GLU A 138 -25.46 4.18 -4.12
C GLU A 138 -24.84 5.58 -3.97
N TYR A 139 -23.92 5.96 -4.87
CA TYR A 139 -23.41 7.34 -4.92
C TYR A 139 -24.49 8.35 -5.24
N LYS A 140 -25.31 8.10 -6.28
CA LYS A 140 -26.44 8.98 -6.66
C LYS A 140 -27.42 9.14 -5.51
N LYS A 141 -27.84 8.04 -4.89
CA LYS A 141 -28.71 8.05 -3.72
C LYS A 141 -28.13 8.90 -2.57
N SER A 142 -26.83 8.77 -2.31
CA SER A 142 -26.16 9.57 -1.27
C SER A 142 -26.21 11.07 -1.61
N CYS A 143 -26.03 11.44 -2.89
CA CYS A 143 -26.15 12.83 -3.33
C CYS A 143 -27.56 13.40 -3.14
N GLU A 144 -28.59 12.61 -3.43
CA GLU A 144 -30.00 13.01 -3.24
C GLU A 144 -30.28 13.35 -1.77
N TYR A 145 -29.81 12.54 -0.83
CA TYR A 145 -29.95 12.83 0.61
C TYR A 145 -29.15 14.05 1.08
N VAL A 146 -27.97 14.28 0.51
CA VAL A 146 -27.11 15.42 0.88
C VAL A 146 -27.68 16.74 0.37
N HIS A 147 -28.18 16.77 -0.86
CA HIS A 147 -28.64 17.98 -1.56
C HIS A 147 -30.13 18.24 -1.40
N GLY A 148 -30.84 17.40 -0.68
CA GLY A 148 -32.26 17.59 -0.39
C GLY A 148 -33.22 17.13 -1.48
N GLY A 149 -32.73 16.63 -2.63
CA GLY A 149 -33.47 15.99 -3.73
C GLY A 149 -34.99 16.28 -3.81
N ASP A 150 -35.74 15.34 -4.37
CA ASP A 150 -37.21 15.42 -4.49
C ASP A 150 -37.94 15.40 -3.11
N VAL A 151 -37.26 15.00 -2.05
CA VAL A 151 -37.80 14.99 -0.67
C VAL A 151 -38.13 16.40 -0.17
N LEU A 152 -37.51 17.45 -0.72
CA LEU A 152 -37.81 18.85 -0.38
C LEU A 152 -39.01 19.44 -1.16
N ASN A 153 -39.61 18.68 -2.08
CA ASN A 153 -40.81 19.11 -2.80
C ASN A 153 -42.12 18.90 -2.01
N ASP A 154 -42.06 18.15 -0.89
CA ASP A 154 -43.18 18.01 0.05
C ASP A 154 -43.31 19.24 0.95
N GLU A 155 -44.49 19.46 1.52
CA GLU A 155 -44.69 20.57 2.46
C GLU A 155 -43.66 20.58 3.59
N LEU A 156 -43.01 21.71 3.82
CA LEU A 156 -41.88 21.88 4.78
C LEU A 156 -42.16 21.31 6.19
N ILE A 157 -43.40 21.32 6.63
CA ILE A 157 -43.83 20.74 7.94
C ILE A 157 -43.67 19.22 7.93
N PHE A 158 -44.10 18.53 6.87
CA PHE A 158 -43.96 17.07 6.77
C PHE A 158 -42.50 16.65 6.61
N VAL A 159 -41.73 17.43 5.85
CA VAL A 159 -40.29 17.22 5.72
C VAL A 159 -39.58 17.37 7.07
N PHE A 160 -39.96 18.38 7.88
CA PHE A 160 -39.35 18.62 9.19
C PHE A 160 -39.70 17.51 10.20
N ASP A 161 -40.95 17.06 10.24
CA ASP A 161 -41.37 15.94 11.08
C ASP A 161 -40.76 14.61 10.65
N ASP A 162 -40.63 14.37 9.37
CA ASP A 162 -39.92 13.21 8.83
C ASP A 162 -38.42 13.23 9.18
N PHE A 163 -37.74 14.38 9.10
CA PHE A 163 -36.36 14.51 9.56
C PHE A 163 -36.19 14.31 11.07
N ARG A 164 -37.19 14.71 11.86
CA ARG A 164 -37.14 14.61 13.32
C ARG A 164 -37.54 13.23 13.85
N ASN A 165 -38.44 12.54 13.15
CA ASN A 165 -39.02 11.29 13.58
C ASN A 165 -38.59 10.07 12.78
N LYS A 166 -37.93 10.25 11.66
CA LYS A 166 -37.36 9.14 10.88
C LYS A 166 -36.18 8.55 11.63
N LYS A 167 -36.46 7.62 12.53
CA LYS A 167 -35.45 6.63 12.93
C LYS A 167 -34.99 5.92 11.67
N MET A 168 -33.67 5.66 11.59
CA MET A 168 -33.11 4.95 10.48
C MET A 168 -33.77 3.57 10.36
N ASN A 169 -34.76 3.44 9.50
CA ASN A 169 -35.35 2.15 9.17
C ASN A 169 -34.37 1.39 8.27
N ASP A 170 -34.30 0.07 8.39
CA ASP A 170 -33.44 -0.82 7.58
C ASP A 170 -31.92 -0.68 7.85
N GLU A 171 -31.51 -0.60 9.11
CA GLU A 171 -30.10 -0.55 9.51
C GLU A 171 -29.28 -1.72 8.93
N GLU A 172 -29.83 -2.93 8.96
CA GLU A 172 -29.20 -4.13 8.41
C GLU A 172 -28.94 -3.98 6.92
N LYS A 173 -29.91 -3.51 6.14
CA LYS A 173 -29.72 -3.31 4.69
C LYS A 173 -28.65 -2.26 4.36
N LYS A 174 -28.52 -1.20 5.19
CA LYS A 174 -27.46 -0.20 5.03
C LYS A 174 -26.09 -0.77 5.32
N ILE A 175 -25.97 -1.56 6.38
CA ILE A 175 -24.74 -2.28 6.73
C ILE A 175 -24.35 -3.25 5.62
N GLU A 176 -25.31 -4.02 5.09
CA GLU A 176 -25.08 -4.92 3.96
C GLU A 176 -24.56 -4.18 2.72
N LYS A 177 -25.11 -3.00 2.42
CA LYS A 177 -24.66 -2.17 1.30
C LYS A 177 -23.23 -1.66 1.49
N ILE A 178 -22.88 -1.19 2.70
CA ILE A 178 -21.49 -0.82 3.03
C ILE A 178 -20.57 -2.02 2.77
N ILE A 179 -20.95 -3.21 3.23
CA ILE A 179 -20.13 -4.41 3.06
C ILE A 179 -19.95 -4.79 1.59
N GLN A 180 -21.02 -4.72 0.79
CA GLN A 180 -20.96 -4.99 -0.65
C GLN A 180 -19.97 -4.04 -1.33
N ILE A 181 -20.10 -2.74 -1.10
CA ILE A 181 -19.20 -1.72 -1.65
C ILE A 181 -17.76 -1.90 -1.13
N LEU A 182 -17.58 -2.18 0.16
CA LEU A 182 -16.26 -2.47 0.74
C LEU A 182 -15.58 -3.68 0.11
N LYS A 183 -16.33 -4.76 -0.17
CA LYS A 183 -15.79 -5.96 -0.82
C LYS A 183 -15.29 -5.65 -2.23
N ILE A 184 -16.08 -4.90 -3.01
CA ILE A 184 -15.70 -4.49 -4.36
C ILE A 184 -14.44 -3.61 -4.32
N PHE A 185 -14.48 -2.55 -3.53
CA PHE A 185 -13.36 -1.61 -3.45
C PHE A 185 -12.09 -2.25 -2.91
N ASN A 186 -12.17 -3.13 -1.91
CA ASN A 186 -10.99 -3.84 -1.40
C ASN A 186 -10.36 -4.75 -2.46
N ARG A 187 -11.18 -5.39 -3.32
CA ARG A 187 -10.68 -6.16 -4.44
C ARG A 187 -9.96 -5.27 -5.44
N LEU A 188 -10.55 -4.12 -5.81
CA LEU A 188 -9.92 -3.15 -6.72
C LEU A 188 -8.63 -2.58 -6.13
N LEU A 189 -8.62 -2.28 -4.83
CA LEU A 189 -7.45 -1.80 -4.10
C LEU A 189 -6.31 -2.83 -4.15
N LEU A 190 -6.65 -4.10 -4.03
CA LEU A 190 -5.68 -5.19 -4.12
C LEU A 190 -4.99 -5.20 -5.49
N PHE A 191 -5.74 -5.08 -6.58
CA PHE A 191 -5.19 -5.09 -7.93
C PHE A 191 -4.33 -3.86 -8.23
N GLU A 192 -4.75 -2.69 -7.76
CA GLU A 192 -4.05 -1.43 -8.02
C GLU A 192 -2.81 -1.25 -7.14
N ASN A 193 -2.92 -1.60 -5.85
CA ASN A 193 -1.91 -1.30 -4.84
C ASN A 193 -1.28 -2.55 -4.20
N TYR A 194 -1.23 -3.68 -4.93
CA TYR A 194 -0.75 -4.97 -4.40
C TYR A 194 0.67 -4.89 -3.81
N ASN A 195 1.60 -4.15 -4.42
CA ASN A 195 2.97 -3.99 -3.93
C ASN A 195 3.00 -3.25 -2.57
N PHE A 196 2.22 -2.17 -2.45
CA PHE A 196 2.11 -1.41 -1.22
C PHE A 196 1.51 -2.27 -0.09
N ILE A 197 0.42 -3.01 -0.38
CA ILE A 197 -0.20 -3.92 0.58
C ILE A 197 0.78 -5.05 0.96
N ASN A 198 1.47 -5.64 -0.02
CA ASN A 198 2.47 -6.68 0.23
C ASN A 198 3.62 -6.15 1.10
N GLY A 199 4.12 -4.94 0.84
CA GLY A 199 5.15 -4.31 1.66
C GLY A 199 4.78 -4.23 3.14
N LYS A 200 3.50 -3.95 3.46
CA LYS A 200 2.99 -3.88 4.84
C LYS A 200 2.69 -5.26 5.46
N PHE A 201 2.32 -6.26 4.67
CA PHE A 201 1.79 -7.53 5.16
C PHE A 201 2.59 -8.79 4.82
N HIS A 202 3.69 -8.70 4.05
CA HIS A 202 4.47 -9.88 3.66
C HIS A 202 4.96 -10.72 4.86
N ARG A 203 5.30 -10.07 5.99
CA ARG A 203 5.67 -10.72 7.25
C ARG A 203 4.51 -10.90 8.23
N ARG A 204 3.31 -10.40 7.89
CA ARG A 204 2.11 -10.37 8.73
C ARG A 204 0.93 -11.12 8.08
N LYS A 205 1.23 -12.27 7.47
CA LYS A 205 0.25 -13.06 6.69
C LYS A 205 -0.98 -13.45 7.50
N THR A 206 -0.81 -13.81 8.76
CA THR A 206 -1.90 -14.16 9.69
C THR A 206 -2.76 -12.95 10.07
N SER A 207 -2.16 -11.78 10.24
CA SER A 207 -2.87 -10.52 10.49
C SER A 207 -3.70 -10.11 9.27
N LEU A 208 -3.15 -10.23 8.06
CA LEU A 208 -3.89 -9.98 6.82
C LEU A 208 -5.07 -10.95 6.66
N GLU A 209 -4.85 -12.26 6.92
CA GLU A 209 -5.91 -13.25 6.86
C GLU A 209 -7.03 -12.97 7.85
N TYR A 210 -6.71 -12.56 9.07
CA TYR A 210 -7.70 -12.19 10.08
C TYR A 210 -8.52 -10.94 9.68
N LEU A 211 -7.86 -9.92 9.09
CA LEU A 211 -8.50 -8.66 8.72
C LEU A 211 -9.27 -8.72 7.41
N CYS A 212 -8.77 -9.47 6.44
CA CYS A 212 -9.30 -9.47 5.08
C CYS A 212 -9.81 -10.82 4.59
N GLY A 213 -9.54 -11.90 5.31
CA GLY A 213 -9.91 -13.27 4.96
C GLY A 213 -8.85 -14.00 4.16
N LYS A 214 -8.94 -15.33 4.20
CA LYS A 214 -8.00 -16.24 3.52
C LYS A 214 -7.97 -16.04 2.00
N HIS A 215 -9.13 -15.78 1.40
CA HIS A 215 -9.25 -15.57 -0.04
C HIS A 215 -8.47 -14.33 -0.49
N TYR A 216 -8.65 -13.19 0.19
CA TYR A 216 -7.94 -11.95 -0.08
C TYR A 216 -6.41 -12.11 0.05
N ARG A 217 -5.96 -12.78 1.12
CA ARG A 217 -4.55 -13.11 1.32
C ARG A 217 -3.99 -13.93 0.15
N ASN A 218 -4.69 -14.99 -0.26
CA ASN A 218 -4.26 -15.86 -1.36
C ASN A 218 -4.21 -15.10 -2.69
N GLN A 219 -5.19 -14.24 -2.97
CA GLN A 219 -5.19 -13.40 -4.17
C GLN A 219 -3.98 -12.44 -4.17
N LEU A 220 -3.65 -11.80 -3.04
CA LEU A 220 -2.48 -10.92 -2.94
C LEU A 220 -1.20 -11.67 -3.34
N PHE A 221 -0.96 -12.84 -2.76
CA PHE A 221 0.26 -13.59 -3.06
C PHE A 221 0.27 -14.12 -4.50
N SER A 222 -0.87 -14.59 -5.02
CA SER A 222 -0.97 -14.98 -6.44
C SER A 222 -0.68 -13.81 -7.39
N ILE A 223 -1.17 -12.59 -7.09
CA ILE A 223 -0.88 -11.40 -7.91
C ILE A 223 0.60 -11.03 -7.82
N VAL A 224 1.18 -11.07 -6.63
CA VAL A 224 2.61 -10.79 -6.42
C VAL A 224 3.46 -11.81 -7.19
N GLU A 225 3.16 -13.09 -7.09
CA GLU A 225 3.85 -14.15 -7.84
C GLU A 225 3.69 -13.98 -9.35
N ASN A 226 2.46 -13.85 -9.85
CA ASN A 226 2.19 -13.74 -11.28
C ASN A 226 2.74 -12.46 -11.90
N ARG A 227 2.64 -11.32 -11.24
CA ARG A 227 3.21 -10.05 -11.70
C ARG A 227 4.71 -10.00 -11.49
N GLY A 228 5.23 -10.63 -10.44
CA GLY A 228 6.64 -10.92 -10.27
C GLY A 228 7.16 -11.74 -11.45
N LEU A 229 6.59 -12.90 -11.71
CA LEU A 229 6.95 -13.79 -12.84
C LEU A 229 6.81 -13.08 -14.20
N ASN A 230 5.76 -12.28 -14.44
CA ASN A 230 5.60 -11.51 -15.67
C ASN A 230 6.62 -10.36 -15.81
N LYS A 231 7.02 -9.74 -14.72
CA LYS A 231 8.13 -8.77 -14.70
C LYS A 231 9.44 -9.48 -15.03
N TYR A 232 9.64 -10.67 -14.49
CA TYR A 232 10.79 -11.53 -14.75
C TYR A 232 10.76 -12.13 -16.19
N SER A 233 9.61 -12.62 -16.67
CA SER A 233 9.52 -13.19 -18.03
C SER A 233 9.74 -12.14 -19.14
N LYS A 234 9.35 -10.89 -18.92
CA LYS A 234 9.72 -9.77 -19.81
C LYS A 234 11.20 -9.38 -19.69
N GLN A 235 11.81 -9.54 -18.51
CA GLN A 235 13.24 -9.34 -18.29
C GLN A 235 14.06 -10.57 -18.74
N GLU A 236 13.56 -11.79 -18.51
CA GLU A 236 14.23 -13.03 -18.97
C GLU A 236 14.39 -13.08 -20.50
N LYS A 237 13.42 -12.58 -21.29
CA LYS A 237 13.61 -12.42 -22.75
C LYS A 237 14.71 -11.40 -23.11
N LYS A 238 15.09 -10.52 -22.17
CA LYS A 238 16.20 -9.56 -22.33
C LYS A 238 17.47 -10.00 -21.58
N MET A 239 17.36 -10.94 -20.63
CA MET A 239 18.40 -11.38 -19.70
C MET A 239 18.77 -12.86 -19.83
N SER A 240 18.73 -13.45 -21.03
CA SER A 240 19.38 -14.75 -21.26
C SER A 240 20.92 -14.66 -21.29
N LYS A 241 21.47 -13.46 -21.14
CA LYS A 241 22.91 -13.22 -21.08
C LYS A 241 23.30 -12.92 -19.62
N LYS A 242 24.10 -13.80 -19.02
CA LYS A 242 24.73 -13.51 -17.71
C LYS A 242 25.52 -12.22 -17.82
N LEU A 243 25.26 -11.28 -16.90
CA LEU A 243 26.02 -10.03 -16.86
C LEU A 243 27.51 -10.31 -16.61
N THR A 244 28.36 -9.67 -17.37
CA THR A 244 29.78 -9.64 -17.08
C THR A 244 30.05 -8.77 -15.85
N PHE A 245 31.20 -8.91 -15.24
CA PHE A 245 31.63 -8.08 -14.11
C PHE A 245 31.52 -6.58 -14.43
N GLN A 246 31.91 -6.19 -15.63
CA GLN A 246 31.80 -4.81 -16.07
C GLN A 246 30.35 -4.34 -16.23
N GLU A 247 29.50 -5.18 -16.80
CA GLU A 247 28.05 -4.87 -16.92
C GLU A 247 27.38 -4.74 -15.57
N ILE A 248 27.77 -5.51 -14.56
CA ILE A 248 27.29 -5.37 -13.17
C ILE A 248 27.62 -3.97 -12.63
N ILE A 249 28.87 -3.54 -12.77
CA ILE A 249 29.33 -2.23 -12.33
C ILE A 249 28.53 -1.11 -13.02
N LEU A 250 28.44 -1.16 -14.35
CA LEU A 250 27.75 -0.14 -15.13
C LEU A 250 26.27 -0.08 -14.81
N THR A 251 25.62 -1.23 -14.60
CA THR A 251 24.19 -1.30 -14.23
C THR A 251 23.94 -0.65 -12.87
N LEU A 252 24.79 -0.93 -11.89
CA LEU A 252 24.66 -0.32 -10.55
C LEU A 252 24.98 1.17 -10.59
N GLN A 253 25.99 1.59 -11.34
CA GLN A 253 26.31 3.01 -11.51
C GLN A 253 25.14 3.76 -12.13
N GLN A 254 24.56 3.24 -13.22
CA GLN A 254 23.39 3.87 -13.85
C GLN A 254 22.21 3.96 -12.87
N TYR A 255 21.89 2.85 -12.19
CA TYR A 255 20.77 2.83 -11.25
C TYR A 255 20.93 3.89 -10.14
N TRP A 256 22.11 3.93 -9.48
CA TRP A 256 22.32 4.86 -8.37
C TRP A 256 22.49 6.32 -8.82
N ASN A 257 22.98 6.55 -10.05
CA ASN A 257 22.93 7.86 -10.66
C ASN A 257 21.50 8.36 -10.84
N ASP A 258 20.60 7.49 -11.31
CA ASP A 258 19.17 7.82 -11.49
C ASP A 258 18.46 8.08 -10.13
N GLN A 259 19.00 7.55 -9.03
CA GLN A 259 18.56 7.85 -7.65
C GLN A 259 19.23 9.12 -7.08
N GLY A 260 19.94 9.90 -7.87
CA GLY A 260 20.57 11.15 -7.48
C GLY A 260 21.92 11.01 -6.75
N CYS A 261 22.58 9.84 -6.85
CA CYS A 261 23.92 9.68 -6.34
C CYS A 261 24.96 10.17 -7.35
N MET A 262 25.93 10.95 -6.88
CA MET A 262 27.11 11.32 -7.64
C MET A 262 28.02 10.09 -7.82
N LEU A 263 28.40 9.78 -9.05
CA LEU A 263 29.33 8.69 -9.33
C LEU A 263 30.75 9.14 -9.06
N MET A 264 31.41 8.49 -8.10
CA MET A 264 32.76 8.81 -7.69
C MET A 264 33.74 7.76 -8.20
N GLN A 265 34.98 8.16 -8.42
CA GLN A 265 36.07 7.26 -8.77
C GLN A 265 36.84 6.85 -7.51
N ALA A 266 37.16 5.56 -7.41
CA ALA A 266 37.97 5.07 -6.31
C ALA A 266 39.37 5.70 -6.34
N TYR A 267 39.90 5.99 -5.15
CA TYR A 267 41.29 6.44 -5.01
C TYR A 267 42.33 5.31 -5.22
N ASP A 268 41.85 4.07 -5.19
CA ASP A 268 42.69 2.85 -5.29
C ASP A 268 43.85 2.77 -4.29
N ASN A 269 43.65 3.33 -3.10
CA ASN A 269 44.59 3.20 -1.97
C ASN A 269 44.45 1.84 -1.29
N GLU A 270 45.46 1.45 -0.51
CA GLU A 270 45.37 0.27 0.34
C GLU A 270 44.33 0.45 1.41
N LYS A 271 43.22 -0.26 1.26
CA LYS A 271 42.07 -0.24 2.19
C LYS A 271 41.53 -1.65 2.38
N GLY A 272 41.28 -2.02 3.63
CA GLY A 272 40.66 -3.29 3.97
C GLY A 272 39.12 -3.26 3.83
N ALA A 273 38.49 -2.08 3.74
CA ALA A 273 37.05 -1.90 3.59
C ALA A 273 36.72 -0.70 2.70
N GLY A 274 35.76 -0.84 1.81
CA GLY A 274 35.30 0.23 0.93
C GLY A 274 34.73 1.44 1.69
N THR A 275 34.16 1.23 2.88
CA THR A 275 33.65 2.29 3.77
C THR A 275 34.75 3.21 4.30
N MET A 276 36.00 2.87 4.20
CA MET A 276 37.14 3.72 4.61
C MET A 276 37.54 4.72 3.51
N SER A 277 36.88 4.74 2.37
CA SER A 277 37.08 5.76 1.36
C SER A 277 36.70 7.15 1.89
N PRO A 278 37.41 8.23 1.51
CA PRO A 278 37.06 9.60 1.87
C PRO A 278 35.62 9.97 1.54
N TYR A 279 35.08 9.42 0.45
CA TYR A 279 33.70 9.65 0.03
C TYR A 279 32.65 9.16 1.02
N THR A 280 32.93 8.07 1.74
CA THR A 280 32.05 7.53 2.76
C THR A 280 32.45 8.05 4.13
N PHE A 281 33.72 7.80 4.56
CA PHE A 281 34.14 8.09 5.91
C PHE A 281 34.13 9.58 6.24
N LEU A 282 34.82 10.42 5.47
CA LEU A 282 34.92 11.86 5.77
C LEU A 282 33.63 12.61 5.48
N ARG A 283 32.98 12.32 4.37
CA ARG A 283 31.74 13.01 3.96
C ARG A 283 30.53 12.63 4.80
N ALA A 284 30.50 11.43 5.41
CA ALA A 284 29.42 11.04 6.30
C ALA A 284 29.42 11.84 7.62
N ILE A 285 30.58 12.30 8.10
CA ILE A 285 30.72 12.99 9.38
C ILE A 285 30.22 14.45 9.28
N GLY A 286 30.38 15.12 8.14
CA GLY A 286 30.01 16.53 7.97
C GLY A 286 28.49 16.79 8.08
N PRO A 287 28.05 18.04 8.27
CA PRO A 287 26.62 18.40 8.35
C PRO A 287 25.93 18.41 6.98
N GLU A 288 26.67 18.47 5.90
CA GLU A 288 26.15 18.67 4.53
C GLU A 288 25.47 17.42 3.98
N PRO A 289 24.39 17.56 3.21
CA PRO A 289 23.82 16.45 2.43
C PRO A 289 24.86 15.86 1.46
N TRP A 290 24.88 14.54 1.34
CA TRP A 290 25.84 13.86 0.50
C TRP A 290 25.29 12.55 -0.03
N ASN A 291 25.18 12.41 -1.37
CA ASN A 291 24.77 11.19 -2.03
C ASN A 291 25.86 10.79 -3.03
N ALA A 292 26.47 9.63 -2.82
CA ALA A 292 27.53 9.13 -3.69
C ALA A 292 27.46 7.62 -3.86
N ALA A 293 27.88 7.16 -5.03
CA ALA A 293 28.04 5.74 -5.37
C ALA A 293 29.35 5.50 -6.10
N TYR A 294 30.06 4.44 -5.76
CA TYR A 294 31.35 4.12 -6.35
C TYR A 294 31.74 2.66 -6.12
N VAL A 295 32.68 2.18 -6.93
CA VAL A 295 33.32 0.87 -6.75
C VAL A 295 34.65 1.06 -6.05
N GLU A 296 34.83 0.41 -4.91
CA GLU A 296 36.09 0.45 -4.15
C GLU A 296 36.75 -0.93 -4.13
N PRO A 297 37.97 -1.07 -4.67
CA PRO A 297 38.75 -2.28 -4.51
C PRO A 297 39.26 -2.35 -3.06
N SER A 298 38.79 -3.33 -2.31
CA SER A 298 39.24 -3.61 -0.94
C SER A 298 40.32 -4.68 -0.96
N ARG A 299 41.48 -4.37 -0.35
CA ARG A 299 42.64 -5.24 -0.30
C ARG A 299 42.89 -5.74 1.10
N ARG A 300 42.95 -7.07 1.25
CA ARG A 300 43.16 -7.76 2.52
C ARG A 300 44.27 -8.79 2.36
N PRO A 301 45.55 -8.36 2.40
CA PRO A 301 46.68 -9.25 2.14
C PRO A 301 46.74 -10.46 3.06
N ALA A 302 46.31 -10.32 4.34
CA ALA A 302 46.25 -11.40 5.31
C ALA A 302 45.29 -12.54 4.89
N ASP A 303 44.21 -12.23 4.20
CA ASP A 303 43.20 -13.24 3.79
C ASP A 303 43.71 -14.15 2.68
N GLY A 304 44.66 -13.68 1.85
CA GLY A 304 45.23 -14.44 0.73
C GLY A 304 46.60 -15.06 1.02
N ARG A 305 47.17 -14.79 2.19
CA ARG A 305 48.60 -15.12 2.49
C ARG A 305 48.95 -16.59 2.31
N TYR A 306 48.07 -17.50 2.69
CA TYR A 306 48.35 -18.94 2.65
C TYR A 306 47.49 -19.70 1.64
N GLY A 307 46.49 -19.07 1.06
CA GLY A 307 45.60 -19.72 0.08
C GLY A 307 44.72 -20.87 0.63
N GLU A 308 44.64 -20.99 1.95
CA GLU A 308 43.98 -22.13 2.61
C GLU A 308 42.44 -22.04 2.60
N ASN A 309 41.88 -20.83 2.49
CA ASN A 309 40.44 -20.64 2.50
C ASN A 309 39.94 -20.20 1.11
N PRO A 310 39.23 -21.05 0.37
CA PRO A 310 38.77 -20.75 -1.00
C PRO A 310 37.74 -19.61 -1.05
N ASN A 311 37.10 -19.27 0.10
CA ASN A 311 36.11 -18.20 0.18
C ASN A 311 36.69 -16.84 0.61
N ARG A 312 38.03 -16.77 0.85
CA ARG A 312 38.72 -15.52 1.21
C ARG A 312 39.63 -15.08 0.08
N LEU A 313 39.29 -13.90 -0.46
CA LEU A 313 40.08 -13.31 -1.54
C LEU A 313 40.97 -12.20 -0.98
N TYR A 314 42.22 -12.15 -1.47
CA TYR A 314 43.17 -11.06 -1.21
C TYR A 314 42.59 -9.69 -1.60
N GLN A 315 41.79 -9.63 -2.66
CA GLN A 315 41.13 -8.42 -3.13
C GLN A 315 39.72 -8.74 -3.57
N HIS A 316 38.77 -7.84 -3.21
CA HIS A 316 37.38 -7.88 -3.68
C HIS A 316 36.89 -6.46 -3.97
N HIS A 317 35.98 -6.32 -4.92
CA HIS A 317 35.38 -5.05 -5.25
C HIS A 317 34.07 -4.88 -4.46
N GLN A 318 33.92 -3.74 -3.80
CA GLN A 318 32.73 -3.37 -3.09
C GLN A 318 32.03 -2.21 -3.81
N PHE A 319 30.77 -2.38 -4.20
CA PHE A 319 29.96 -1.27 -4.65
C PHE A 319 29.42 -0.55 -3.41
N GLN A 320 29.87 0.67 -3.17
CA GLN A 320 29.52 1.47 -2.00
C GLN A 320 28.52 2.54 -2.39
N VAL A 321 27.49 2.71 -1.57
CA VAL A 321 26.53 3.79 -1.68
C VAL A 321 26.39 4.48 -0.32
N VAL A 322 26.41 5.79 -0.34
CA VAL A 322 26.12 6.62 0.83
C VAL A 322 25.08 7.65 0.46
N MET A 323 24.01 7.73 1.23
CA MET A 323 22.96 8.73 1.08
C MET A 323 22.73 9.43 2.42
N LYS A 324 22.89 10.73 2.41
CA LYS A 324 22.78 11.58 3.59
C LYS A 324 22.01 12.87 3.25
N PRO A 325 20.86 13.12 3.90
CA PRO A 325 20.19 12.22 4.85
C PRO A 325 19.73 10.91 4.21
N SER A 326 19.62 9.85 5.00
CA SER A 326 19.12 8.57 4.50
C SER A 326 17.65 8.70 4.10
N PRO A 327 17.25 8.38 2.87
CA PRO A 327 15.84 8.37 2.48
C PRO A 327 15.09 7.26 3.21
N SER A 328 13.80 7.48 3.47
CA SER A 328 12.95 6.52 4.21
C SER A 328 12.80 5.16 3.51
N ASN A 329 12.96 5.14 2.17
CA ASN A 329 12.85 3.96 1.32
C ASN A 329 14.23 3.36 0.93
N ILE A 330 15.29 3.62 1.69
CA ILE A 330 16.65 3.14 1.33
C ILE A 330 16.73 1.62 1.16
N GLN A 331 15.95 0.85 1.94
CA GLN A 331 15.92 -0.61 1.82
C GLN A 331 15.28 -1.05 0.50
N GLU A 332 14.22 -0.38 0.08
CA GLU A 332 13.57 -0.63 -1.20
C GLU A 332 14.50 -0.32 -2.36
N LEU A 333 15.18 0.83 -2.33
CA LEU A 333 16.19 1.20 -3.33
C LEU A 333 17.32 0.17 -3.40
N TYR A 334 17.78 -0.34 -2.27
CA TYR A 334 18.79 -1.40 -2.25
C TYR A 334 18.28 -2.67 -2.93
N LEU A 335 17.09 -3.15 -2.57
CA LEU A 335 16.50 -4.35 -3.18
C LEU A 335 16.26 -4.17 -4.69
N GLU A 336 15.77 -3.01 -5.10
CA GLU A 336 15.61 -2.68 -6.51
C GLU A 336 16.95 -2.69 -7.28
N SER A 337 18.04 -2.26 -6.63
CA SER A 337 19.38 -2.32 -7.24
C SER A 337 19.83 -3.76 -7.51
N LEU A 338 19.50 -4.71 -6.61
CA LEU A 338 19.75 -6.13 -6.81
C LEU A 338 18.87 -6.72 -7.91
N GLU A 339 17.60 -6.31 -7.98
CA GLU A 339 16.70 -6.71 -9.07
C GLU A 339 17.23 -6.27 -10.44
N LYS A 340 17.90 -5.10 -10.55
CA LYS A 340 18.56 -4.68 -11.80
C LYS A 340 19.68 -5.60 -12.25
N LEU A 341 20.30 -6.30 -11.33
CA LEU A 341 21.31 -7.32 -11.60
C LEU A 341 20.70 -8.70 -11.92
N GLY A 342 19.37 -8.84 -11.81
CA GLY A 342 18.67 -10.12 -12.00
C GLY A 342 18.63 -11.00 -10.76
N ILE A 343 18.96 -10.47 -9.60
CA ILE A 343 18.84 -11.16 -8.32
C ILE A 343 17.39 -11.01 -7.84
N ASN A 344 16.73 -12.12 -7.60
CA ASN A 344 15.36 -12.12 -7.05
C ASN A 344 15.42 -11.98 -5.54
N PRO A 345 14.99 -10.84 -4.95
CA PRO A 345 15.05 -10.65 -3.50
C PRO A 345 14.08 -11.55 -2.72
N LEU A 346 13.21 -12.30 -3.41
CA LEU A 346 12.30 -13.26 -2.79
C LEU A 346 12.90 -14.67 -2.66
N GLU A 347 14.02 -14.94 -3.35
CA GLU A 347 14.71 -16.22 -3.34
C GLU A 347 15.95 -16.21 -2.44
N HIS A 348 16.40 -15.03 -2.05
CA HIS A 348 17.56 -14.76 -1.21
C HIS A 348 17.16 -13.85 -0.04
#